data_60c36862e44057698f0a122c4c9479bc
#
_entry.id   60c36862e44057698f0a122c4c9479bc
#
_cell.length_a   1.000
_cell.length_b   1.000
_cell.length_c   1.000
_cell.angle_alpha   90.00
_cell.angle_beta   90.00
_cell.angle_gamma   90.00
#
_symmetry.space_group_name_H-M   'P 1'
#
loop_
_entity.id
_entity.type
_entity.pdbx_description
1 polymer ?
#
loop_
_entity_poly.entity_id
_entity_poly.type
_entity_poly.pdbx_seq_one_letter_code
_entity_poly.pdbx_strand_id
1 'polypeptide(L)'
;MKKSIKLLAIIMSLVMFSGVVAPLSAVAVSAENSWEDYLNEGKGLYIGPGADDTEMYVTWYGGKDGVTPTVKVSEKADMSDAKVFEGTIHSSEKVERSNHVAITGLEKGKTYYYVCSDGTTDTKVNSFKTVGENENFSAMYVSDIHISGDDYTNEEYLGDVKLWNDVLVEATQRENLSLILSGGDNATEGRPSEYYGLFYPTQVKSIPFAMAIGNHDVKRYTYDTIANYPNAKLNGLSKSLIHGDYYFTKGNALFLVIDSTNSSAADHYSFVKNAVKENPDAKWRIMVFHHDLYGGHIESRESENALIRLLLTPIIDKFQIDLVLTGHSHCFSRSHVIYRNEITENLTGKTSVTDPKGTIYINNGSLSVEPNSDKETVVDSDRKSEFIATDFISGKEAVYNILNFTDDSLTIKSYTFGSEEAFSEFTITKTSQQGGHPDKPVQLWYVLGKYLGTIYNIINNISRKGEIAERG
;
A
#
# COMPACT_ATOMS: atom_id res chain seq x y z
N MET A 1 3.35 46.88 67.72
CA MET A 1 2.98 47.44 66.40
C MET A 1 2.96 46.28 65.43
N LYS A 2 1.77 45.72 65.13
CA LYS A 2 1.56 44.54 64.31
C LYS A 2 1.11 44.97 62.95
N LYS A 3 1.86 44.66 61.91
CA LYS A 3 1.43 44.84 60.52
C LYS A 3 0.74 43.54 60.07
N SER A 4 -0.50 43.67 59.73
CA SER A 4 -1.34 42.60 59.16
C SER A 4 -1.05 42.50 57.65
N ILE A 5 -0.60 41.35 57.17
CA ILE A 5 -0.50 41.02 55.79
C ILE A 5 -1.82 40.40 55.35
N LYS A 6 -2.56 41.07 54.49
CA LYS A 6 -3.74 40.52 53.82
C LYS A 6 -3.31 39.62 52.69
N LEU A 7 -3.58 38.33 52.84
CA LEU A 7 -3.38 37.32 51.80
C LEU A 7 -4.57 37.42 50.82
N LEU A 8 -4.30 37.78 49.58
CA LEU A 8 -5.27 37.83 48.50
C LEU A 8 -5.33 36.43 47.90
N ALA A 9 -6.37 35.67 48.17
CA ALA A 9 -6.63 34.37 47.54
C ALA A 9 -7.23 34.64 46.17
N ILE A 10 -6.45 34.35 45.11
CA ILE A 10 -6.98 34.24 43.73
C ILE A 10 -7.59 32.85 43.59
N ILE A 11 -8.91 32.82 43.51
CA ILE A 11 -9.65 31.62 43.12
C ILE A 11 -9.50 31.46 41.62
N MET A 12 -8.59 30.61 41.21
CA MET A 12 -8.57 30.05 39.84
C MET A 12 -9.66 28.99 39.79
N SER A 13 -10.76 29.31 39.13
CA SER A 13 -11.78 28.33 38.76
C SER A 13 -11.18 27.38 37.69
N LEU A 14 -10.74 26.20 38.12
CA LEU A 14 -10.44 25.08 37.24
C LEU A 14 -11.78 24.58 36.69
N VAL A 15 -12.09 24.96 35.45
CA VAL A 15 -13.12 24.27 34.69
C VAL A 15 -12.50 22.94 34.29
N MET A 16 -12.80 21.89 35.06
CA MET A 16 -12.52 20.52 34.60
C MET A 16 -13.51 20.23 33.49
N PHE A 17 -13.01 20.27 32.25
CA PHE A 17 -13.64 19.55 31.17
C PHE A 17 -13.45 18.06 31.46
N SER A 18 -14.44 17.45 32.08
CA SER A 18 -14.59 16.00 32.11
C SER A 18 -15.03 15.57 30.70
N GLY A 19 -14.09 15.55 29.76
CA GLY A 19 -14.21 14.77 28.55
C GLY A 19 -14.29 13.32 29.00
N VAL A 20 -15.48 12.72 28.91
CA VAL A 20 -15.63 11.27 28.95
C VAL A 20 -14.89 10.76 27.71
N VAL A 21 -13.62 10.42 27.89
CA VAL A 21 -12.92 9.57 26.95
C VAL A 21 -13.61 8.21 27.09
N ALA A 22 -14.57 7.95 26.20
CA ALA A 22 -15.04 6.60 26.02
C ALA A 22 -13.78 5.74 25.77
N PRO A 23 -13.60 4.62 26.48
CA PRO A 23 -12.49 3.75 26.16
C PRO A 23 -12.69 3.35 24.70
N LEU A 24 -11.74 3.72 23.82
CA LEU A 24 -11.57 3.07 22.55
C LEU A 24 -11.54 1.58 22.88
N SER A 25 -12.57 0.87 22.45
CA SER A 25 -12.55 -0.58 22.45
C SER A 25 -11.38 -0.96 21.53
N ALA A 26 -10.23 -1.17 22.16
CA ALA A 26 -9.13 -1.81 21.50
C ALA A 26 -9.73 -3.07 20.87
N VAL A 27 -9.68 -3.17 19.55
CA VAL A 27 -9.84 -4.44 18.87
C VAL A 27 -8.88 -5.36 19.60
N ALA A 28 -9.40 -6.37 20.27
CA ALA A 28 -8.59 -7.27 21.03
C ALA A 28 -7.62 -7.89 20.01
N VAL A 29 -6.37 -7.43 20.03
CA VAL A 29 -5.29 -8.09 19.32
C VAL A 29 -5.30 -9.50 19.91
N SER A 30 -5.73 -10.47 19.13
CA SER A 30 -5.68 -11.88 19.52
C SER A 30 -4.25 -12.17 19.96
N ALA A 31 -4.09 -12.93 21.04
CA ALA A 31 -2.77 -13.35 21.52
C ALA A 31 -1.92 -13.75 20.32
N GLU A 32 -0.67 -13.21 20.25
CA GLU A 32 0.26 -13.53 19.18
C GLU A 32 0.26 -15.03 18.94
N ASN A 33 -0.21 -15.43 17.74
CA ASN A 33 -0.08 -16.82 17.33
C ASN A 33 1.42 -17.06 17.18
N SER A 34 1.93 -18.13 17.78
CA SER A 34 3.30 -18.52 17.49
C SER A 34 3.44 -18.86 16.00
N TRP A 35 4.65 -18.76 15.46
CA TRP A 35 4.93 -19.20 14.09
C TRP A 35 4.50 -20.65 13.84
N GLU A 36 4.70 -21.51 14.83
CA GLU A 36 4.26 -22.90 14.78
C GLU A 36 2.73 -23.04 14.68
N ASP A 37 1.97 -22.25 15.45
CA ASP A 37 0.51 -22.22 15.34
C ASP A 37 0.06 -21.74 13.95
N TYR A 38 0.73 -20.74 13.39
CA TYR A 38 0.44 -20.23 12.05
C TYR A 38 0.71 -21.27 10.97
N LEU A 39 1.84 -21.97 11.01
CA LEU A 39 2.14 -23.07 10.10
C LEU A 39 1.11 -24.22 10.21
N ASN A 40 0.67 -24.53 11.43
CA ASN A 40 -0.37 -25.55 11.65
C ASN A 40 -1.76 -25.13 11.14
N GLU A 41 -2.08 -23.85 11.16
CA GLU A 41 -3.30 -23.32 10.51
C GLU A 41 -3.30 -23.54 9.00
N GLY A 42 -2.16 -23.40 8.33
CA GLY A 42 -1.96 -23.64 6.91
C GLY A 42 -2.79 -22.74 5.98
N LYS A 43 -3.22 -21.56 6.43
CA LYS A 43 -4.20 -20.74 5.69
C LYS A 43 -3.62 -19.54 4.94
N GLY A 44 -2.57 -18.89 5.44
CA GLY A 44 -2.02 -17.67 4.80
C GLY A 44 -3.13 -16.65 4.49
N LEU A 45 -3.91 -16.28 5.52
CA LEU A 45 -5.09 -15.42 5.40
C LEU A 45 -4.73 -13.93 5.42
N TYR A 46 -5.29 -13.17 4.49
CA TYR A 46 -5.31 -11.69 4.55
C TYR A 46 -6.64 -11.14 4.04
N ILE A 47 -6.93 -9.87 4.36
CA ILE A 47 -8.03 -9.12 3.78
C ILE A 47 -7.49 -8.00 2.88
N GLY A 48 -8.12 -7.79 1.74
CA GLY A 48 -7.86 -6.70 0.82
C GLY A 48 -9.00 -5.68 0.82
N PRO A 49 -8.77 -4.44 0.34
CA PRO A 49 -9.85 -3.47 0.19
C PRO A 49 -10.92 -3.98 -0.78
N GLY A 50 -12.19 -3.67 -0.51
CA GLY A 50 -13.26 -3.75 -1.50
C GLY A 50 -13.27 -2.55 -2.44
N ALA A 51 -14.25 -2.44 -3.33
CA ALA A 51 -14.35 -1.32 -4.26
C ALA A 51 -14.52 0.02 -3.52
N ASP A 52 -15.18 -0.01 -2.38
CA ASP A 52 -15.34 1.10 -1.45
C ASP A 52 -15.49 0.57 0.01
N ASP A 53 -15.81 1.47 0.95
CA ASP A 53 -15.97 1.13 2.38
C ASP A 53 -17.20 0.26 2.69
N THR A 54 -17.98 -0.17 1.70
CA THR A 54 -19.10 -1.11 1.85
C THR A 54 -18.75 -2.54 1.43
N GLU A 55 -17.49 -2.78 1.08
CA GLU A 55 -17.00 -4.08 0.66
C GLU A 55 -15.66 -4.44 1.34
N MET A 56 -15.38 -5.74 1.41
CA MET A 56 -14.10 -6.28 1.89
C MET A 56 -13.77 -7.56 1.13
N TYR A 57 -12.55 -7.69 0.68
CA TYR A 57 -12.11 -8.88 -0.03
C TYR A 57 -11.24 -9.74 0.87
N VAL A 58 -11.44 -11.05 0.82
CA VAL A 58 -10.77 -12.01 1.70
C VAL A 58 -10.09 -13.06 0.84
N THR A 59 -8.83 -13.33 1.15
CA THR A 59 -8.03 -14.36 0.47
C THR A 59 -7.32 -15.23 1.49
N TRP A 60 -7.29 -16.55 1.22
CA TRP A 60 -6.50 -17.49 2.00
C TRP A 60 -6.09 -18.69 1.15
N TYR A 61 -4.96 -19.30 1.51
CA TYR A 61 -4.48 -20.51 0.84
C TYR A 61 -5.35 -21.72 1.12
N GLY A 62 -5.34 -22.67 0.20
CA GLY A 62 -6.07 -23.91 0.27
C GLY A 62 -7.16 -23.99 -0.78
N GLY A 63 -8.08 -24.88 -0.55
CA GLY A 63 -9.19 -25.17 -1.47
C GLY A 63 -9.15 -26.59 -1.98
N LYS A 64 -10.32 -27.14 -2.21
CA LYS A 64 -10.52 -28.50 -2.66
C LYS A 64 -11.44 -28.52 -3.89
N ASP A 65 -11.13 -29.37 -4.86
CA ASP A 65 -11.96 -29.50 -6.05
C ASP A 65 -13.40 -29.85 -5.69
N GLY A 66 -14.35 -29.11 -6.28
CA GLY A 66 -15.77 -29.29 -6.06
C GLY A 66 -16.30 -28.70 -4.75
N VAL A 67 -15.49 -27.96 -4.00
CA VAL A 67 -15.91 -27.24 -2.81
C VAL A 67 -15.90 -25.73 -3.07
N THR A 68 -17.01 -25.06 -2.78
CA THR A 68 -17.10 -23.60 -2.84
C THR A 68 -16.57 -23.01 -1.52
N PRO A 69 -15.53 -22.16 -1.56
CA PRO A 69 -15.05 -21.47 -0.37
C PRO A 69 -16.09 -20.46 0.11
N THR A 70 -16.21 -20.29 1.43
CA THR A 70 -17.18 -19.37 2.02
C THR A 70 -16.57 -18.53 3.11
N VAL A 71 -17.11 -17.32 3.30
CA VAL A 71 -16.86 -16.47 4.47
C VAL A 71 -18.20 -16.21 5.17
N LYS A 72 -18.27 -16.54 6.45
CA LYS A 72 -19.37 -16.15 7.35
C LYS A 72 -19.02 -14.81 7.94
N VAL A 73 -19.94 -13.85 7.92
CA VAL A 73 -19.74 -12.46 8.42
C VAL A 73 -20.88 -12.07 9.34
N SER A 74 -20.57 -11.49 10.49
CA SER A 74 -21.51 -11.08 11.53
C SER A 74 -21.09 -9.77 12.15
N GLU A 75 -22.04 -8.96 12.62
CA GLU A 75 -21.76 -7.83 13.52
C GLU A 75 -21.56 -8.27 14.99
N LYS A 76 -21.78 -9.56 15.29
CA LYS A 76 -21.60 -10.12 16.63
C LYS A 76 -20.42 -11.09 16.68
N ALA A 77 -19.64 -10.98 17.74
CA ALA A 77 -18.47 -11.84 17.94
C ALA A 77 -18.82 -13.33 18.08
N ASP A 78 -20.03 -13.65 18.52
CA ASP A 78 -20.53 -15.03 18.66
C ASP A 78 -21.03 -15.61 17.33
N MET A 79 -20.98 -14.87 16.23
CA MET A 79 -21.40 -15.26 14.89
C MET A 79 -22.88 -15.69 14.80
N SER A 80 -23.74 -15.31 15.77
CA SER A 80 -25.13 -15.80 15.89
C SER A 80 -26.06 -15.31 14.78
N ASP A 81 -25.70 -14.22 14.07
CA ASP A 81 -26.47 -13.63 12.96
C ASP A 81 -25.67 -13.66 11.63
N ALA A 82 -24.69 -14.56 11.51
CA ALA A 82 -23.77 -14.58 10.38
C ALA A 82 -24.47 -14.76 9.03
N LYS A 83 -24.09 -13.91 8.08
CA LYS A 83 -24.40 -14.07 6.66
C LYS A 83 -23.25 -14.83 5.99
N VAL A 84 -23.56 -15.59 4.95
CA VAL A 84 -22.59 -16.39 4.21
C VAL A 84 -22.33 -15.75 2.85
N PHE A 85 -21.06 -15.56 2.50
CA PHE A 85 -20.60 -15.13 1.20
C PHE A 85 -19.83 -16.27 0.55
N GLU A 86 -20.20 -16.59 -0.68
CA GLU A 86 -19.53 -17.63 -1.49
C GLU A 86 -18.43 -16.99 -2.34
N GLY A 87 -17.39 -17.76 -2.63
CA GLY A 87 -16.27 -17.32 -3.42
C GLY A 87 -15.83 -18.31 -4.49
N THR A 88 -14.65 -18.08 -5.01
CA THR A 88 -14.03 -18.87 -6.07
C THR A 88 -12.64 -19.36 -5.65
N ILE A 89 -12.20 -20.46 -6.26
CA ILE A 89 -10.84 -20.97 -6.10
C ILE A 89 -10.03 -20.51 -7.31
N HIS A 90 -8.89 -19.88 -7.03
CA HIS A 90 -7.88 -19.52 -8.02
C HIS A 90 -6.69 -20.47 -7.90
N SER A 91 -6.19 -20.94 -9.02
CA SER A 91 -5.03 -21.82 -9.08
C SER A 91 -4.31 -21.64 -10.39
N SER A 92 -3.01 -21.87 -10.39
CA SER A 92 -2.23 -22.10 -11.59
C SER A 92 -1.58 -23.46 -11.53
N GLU A 93 -1.10 -23.99 -12.67
CA GLU A 93 -0.44 -25.30 -12.72
C GLU A 93 0.81 -25.40 -11.80
N LYS A 94 1.32 -24.27 -11.36
CA LYS A 94 2.60 -24.14 -10.63
C LYS A 94 2.49 -23.52 -9.23
N VAL A 95 1.31 -23.11 -8.81
CA VAL A 95 1.10 -22.38 -7.55
C VAL A 95 -0.04 -22.99 -6.76
N GLU A 96 0.10 -22.96 -5.45
CA GLU A 96 -0.94 -23.37 -4.52
C GLU A 96 -2.26 -22.63 -4.77
N ARG A 97 -3.34 -23.30 -4.49
CA ARG A 97 -4.69 -22.75 -4.62
C ARG A 97 -4.94 -21.68 -3.58
N SER A 98 -5.63 -20.63 -3.97
CA SER A 98 -6.16 -19.64 -3.06
C SER A 98 -7.68 -19.50 -3.22
N ASN A 99 -8.32 -19.18 -2.13
CA ASN A 99 -9.75 -18.92 -2.05
C ASN A 99 -9.97 -17.41 -2.07
N HIS A 100 -10.87 -16.94 -2.91
CA HIS A 100 -11.20 -15.53 -3.06
C HIS A 100 -12.68 -15.32 -2.77
N VAL A 101 -13.01 -14.49 -1.78
CA VAL A 101 -14.38 -14.11 -1.43
C VAL A 101 -14.50 -12.61 -1.38
N ALA A 102 -15.52 -12.05 -2.03
CA ALA A 102 -15.93 -10.66 -1.88
C ALA A 102 -17.09 -10.56 -0.89
N ILE A 103 -16.90 -9.82 0.18
CA ILE A 103 -17.94 -9.45 1.14
C ILE A 103 -18.50 -8.12 0.70
N THR A 104 -19.80 -8.03 0.44
CA THR A 104 -20.47 -6.84 -0.07
C THR A 104 -21.65 -6.43 0.80
N GLY A 105 -22.10 -5.19 0.67
CA GLY A 105 -23.26 -4.67 1.41
C GLY A 105 -22.98 -4.46 2.89
N LEU A 106 -21.74 -4.12 3.23
CA LEU A 106 -21.34 -3.70 4.57
C LEU A 106 -21.83 -2.30 4.86
N GLU A 107 -22.13 -2.02 6.12
CA GLU A 107 -22.38 -0.66 6.61
C GLU A 107 -21.05 0.03 6.96
N LYS A 108 -20.96 1.32 6.70
CA LYS A 108 -19.79 2.14 7.06
C LYS A 108 -19.68 2.35 8.57
N GLY A 109 -18.46 2.41 9.10
CA GLY A 109 -18.18 2.68 10.51
C GLY A 109 -18.49 1.52 11.45
N LYS A 110 -18.66 0.31 10.92
CA LYS A 110 -19.02 -0.89 11.68
C LYS A 110 -17.85 -1.84 11.88
N THR A 111 -17.89 -2.58 12.96
CA THR A 111 -17.01 -3.74 13.19
C THR A 111 -17.74 -5.00 12.76
N TYR A 112 -17.06 -5.83 11.99
CA TYR A 112 -17.52 -7.13 11.53
C TYR A 112 -16.59 -8.23 12.01
N TYR A 113 -17.16 -9.36 12.35
CA TYR A 113 -16.45 -10.60 12.67
C TYR A 113 -16.62 -11.58 11.51
N TYR A 114 -15.60 -12.37 11.21
CA TYR A 114 -15.66 -13.27 10.09
C TYR A 114 -14.90 -14.58 10.33
N VAL A 115 -15.36 -15.61 9.63
CA VAL A 115 -14.76 -16.94 9.62
C VAL A 115 -14.71 -17.42 8.18
N CYS A 116 -13.53 -17.86 7.73
CA CYS A 116 -13.32 -18.44 6.40
C CYS A 116 -13.42 -19.96 6.48
N SER A 117 -14.05 -20.57 5.48
CA SER A 117 -14.17 -22.03 5.33
C SER A 117 -13.80 -22.47 3.92
N ASP A 118 -12.94 -23.50 3.83
CA ASP A 118 -12.63 -24.19 2.59
C ASP A 118 -13.44 -25.49 2.43
N GLY A 119 -14.49 -25.65 3.25
CA GLY A 119 -15.34 -26.83 3.30
C GLY A 119 -14.75 -28.02 4.07
N THR A 120 -13.53 -27.90 4.56
CA THR A 120 -12.85 -28.93 5.39
C THR A 120 -12.57 -28.40 6.79
N THR A 121 -12.06 -27.17 6.88
CA THR A 121 -11.68 -26.52 8.13
C THR A 121 -12.11 -25.05 8.11
N ASP A 122 -12.55 -24.57 9.25
CA ASP A 122 -12.88 -23.18 9.48
C ASP A 122 -11.67 -22.47 10.14
N THR A 123 -11.44 -21.19 9.82
CA THR A 123 -10.49 -20.36 10.55
C THR A 123 -11.03 -20.01 11.94
N LYS A 124 -10.17 -19.50 12.81
CA LYS A 124 -10.61 -18.75 14.00
C LYS A 124 -11.44 -17.54 13.57
N VAL A 125 -12.24 -17.00 14.50
CA VAL A 125 -12.96 -15.75 14.29
C VAL A 125 -11.93 -14.61 14.18
N ASN A 126 -11.98 -13.87 13.10
CA ASN A 126 -11.23 -12.63 12.90
C ASN A 126 -12.20 -11.45 12.87
N SER A 127 -11.70 -10.23 12.82
CA SER A 127 -12.54 -9.03 12.74
C SER A 127 -11.87 -7.93 11.94
N PHE A 128 -12.69 -7.06 11.34
CA PHE A 128 -12.25 -5.82 10.71
C PHE A 128 -13.25 -4.69 10.96
N LYS A 129 -12.83 -3.45 10.76
CA LYS A 129 -13.70 -2.27 10.84
C LYS A 129 -13.74 -1.57 9.49
N THR A 130 -14.95 -1.17 9.05
CA THR A 130 -15.15 -0.27 7.90
C THR A 130 -14.96 1.17 8.33
N VAL A 131 -14.53 2.06 7.41
CA VAL A 131 -14.43 3.50 7.67
C VAL A 131 -15.83 4.12 7.68
N GLY A 132 -16.07 5.03 8.61
CA GLY A 132 -17.34 5.78 8.72
C GLY A 132 -17.49 6.81 7.59
N GLU A 133 -18.72 7.26 7.38
CA GLU A 133 -18.97 8.34 6.44
C GLU A 133 -18.37 9.65 6.96
N ASN A 134 -17.57 10.34 6.14
CA ASN A 134 -16.81 11.53 6.54
C ASN A 134 -15.84 11.32 7.72
N GLU A 135 -15.48 10.09 8.02
CA GLU A 135 -14.47 9.77 9.04
C GLU A 135 -13.07 9.99 8.47
N ASN A 136 -12.24 10.70 9.23
CA ASN A 136 -10.80 10.74 8.95
C ASN A 136 -10.24 9.31 9.08
N PHE A 137 -9.29 8.98 8.24
CA PHE A 137 -8.66 7.66 8.29
C PHE A 137 -7.16 7.74 8.11
N SER A 138 -6.48 6.70 8.56
CA SER A 138 -5.03 6.58 8.44
C SER A 138 -4.67 5.32 7.66
N ALA A 139 -3.65 5.45 6.81
CA ALA A 139 -3.06 4.35 6.07
C ALA A 139 -1.57 4.23 6.40
N MET A 140 -1.06 3.00 6.44
CA MET A 140 0.36 2.73 6.43
C MET A 140 0.81 2.54 4.98
N TYR A 141 1.96 3.08 4.62
CA TYR A 141 2.63 2.83 3.35
C TYR A 141 4.02 2.26 3.57
N VAL A 142 4.30 1.15 2.91
CA VAL A 142 5.60 0.47 2.85
C VAL A 142 5.92 0.05 1.43
N SER A 143 7.15 -0.34 1.15
CA SER A 143 7.58 -0.98 -0.10
C SER A 143 8.79 -1.84 0.15
N ASP A 144 9.09 -2.72 -0.79
CA ASP A 144 10.31 -3.52 -0.78
C ASP A 144 10.43 -4.32 0.55
N ILE A 145 9.35 -5.05 0.87
CA ILE A 145 9.28 -5.89 2.08
C ILE A 145 10.24 -7.08 1.95
N HIS A 146 10.33 -7.66 0.76
CA HIS A 146 11.29 -8.70 0.40
C HIS A 146 11.34 -9.89 1.35
N ILE A 147 10.18 -10.45 1.72
CA ILE A 147 10.23 -11.75 2.40
C ILE A 147 10.98 -12.73 1.49
N SER A 148 12.01 -13.39 2.03
CA SER A 148 12.94 -14.20 1.25
C SER A 148 12.96 -15.67 1.68
N GLY A 149 13.05 -16.58 0.72
CA GLY A 149 13.31 -18.00 0.95
C GLY A 149 12.10 -18.92 0.86
N ASP A 150 12.39 -20.20 0.96
CA ASP A 150 11.43 -21.30 0.85
C ASP A 150 11.51 -22.30 2.02
N ASP A 151 12.40 -22.04 2.94
CA ASP A 151 12.58 -22.85 4.14
C ASP A 151 12.06 -22.09 5.37
N TYR A 152 10.94 -22.53 5.89
CA TYR A 152 10.26 -21.96 7.07
C TYR A 152 11.08 -22.05 8.38
N THR A 153 12.21 -22.73 8.35
CA THR A 153 13.13 -22.88 9.49
C THR A 153 14.41 -22.06 9.32
N ASN A 154 14.61 -21.43 8.17
CA ASN A 154 15.77 -20.60 7.87
C ASN A 154 15.74 -19.32 8.71
N GLU A 155 16.86 -18.98 9.34
CA GLU A 155 16.99 -17.76 10.17
C GLU A 155 16.73 -16.47 9.37
N GLU A 156 17.15 -16.40 8.12
CA GLU A 156 16.91 -15.24 7.24
C GLU A 156 15.42 -15.08 6.98
N TYR A 157 14.73 -16.14 6.54
CA TYR A 157 13.30 -16.15 6.33
C TYR A 157 12.52 -15.71 7.58
N LEU A 158 12.83 -16.31 8.72
CA LEU A 158 12.19 -15.98 10.00
C LEU A 158 12.51 -14.55 10.44
N GLY A 159 13.71 -14.05 10.12
CA GLY A 159 14.12 -12.68 10.37
C GLY A 159 13.27 -11.67 9.59
N ASP A 160 13.05 -11.91 8.30
CA ASP A 160 12.21 -11.06 7.45
C ASP A 160 10.76 -11.06 7.91
N VAL A 161 10.20 -12.23 8.19
CA VAL A 161 8.82 -12.36 8.69
C VAL A 161 8.65 -11.64 10.03
N LYS A 162 9.64 -11.79 10.93
CA LYS A 162 9.63 -11.10 12.23
C LYS A 162 9.72 -9.61 12.07
N LEU A 163 10.63 -9.09 11.25
CA LEU A 163 10.77 -7.65 11.02
C LEU A 163 9.49 -7.05 10.48
N TRP A 164 8.88 -7.69 9.48
CA TRP A 164 7.60 -7.27 8.93
C TRP A 164 6.50 -7.22 9.99
N ASN A 165 6.39 -8.27 10.80
CA ASN A 165 5.43 -8.32 11.91
C ASN A 165 5.67 -7.20 12.92
N ASP A 166 6.92 -6.98 13.35
CA ASP A 166 7.26 -5.98 14.35
C ASP A 166 7.01 -4.55 13.86
N VAL A 167 7.28 -4.28 12.58
CA VAL A 167 6.96 -2.98 11.96
C VAL A 167 5.45 -2.74 11.94
N LEU A 168 4.63 -3.75 11.62
CA LEU A 168 3.18 -3.62 11.68
C LEU A 168 2.66 -3.42 13.10
N VAL A 169 3.24 -4.12 14.07
CA VAL A 169 2.91 -3.92 15.49
C VAL A 169 3.23 -2.48 15.91
N GLU A 170 4.42 -1.99 15.58
CA GLU A 170 4.80 -0.61 15.89
C GLU A 170 3.87 0.42 15.21
N ALA A 171 3.60 0.26 13.93
CA ALA A 171 2.73 1.17 13.18
C ALA A 171 1.30 1.23 13.75
N THR A 172 0.74 0.07 14.14
CA THR A 172 -0.60 -0.01 14.74
C THR A 172 -0.66 0.50 16.18
N GLN A 173 0.46 0.54 16.90
CA GLN A 173 0.56 1.20 18.20
C GLN A 173 0.61 2.73 18.07
N ARG A 174 1.14 3.25 16.96
CA ARG A 174 1.23 4.70 16.69
C ARG A 174 -0.08 5.29 16.21
N GLU A 175 -0.80 4.55 15.37
CA GLU A 175 -1.97 5.07 14.67
C GLU A 175 -3.04 3.98 14.48
N ASN A 176 -4.31 4.39 14.52
CA ASN A 176 -5.43 3.51 14.21
C ASN A 176 -5.53 3.36 12.68
N LEU A 177 -4.86 2.36 12.13
CA LEU A 177 -4.77 2.13 10.71
C LEU A 177 -6.05 1.51 10.15
N SER A 178 -6.51 2.03 9.02
CA SER A 178 -7.65 1.51 8.25
C SER A 178 -7.24 0.87 6.92
N LEU A 179 -5.96 0.99 6.56
CA LEU A 179 -5.41 0.50 5.29
C LEU A 179 -3.91 0.28 5.43
N ILE A 180 -3.41 -0.78 4.82
CA ILE A 180 -1.98 -1.01 4.58
C ILE A 180 -1.76 -0.99 3.07
N LEU A 181 -0.80 -0.20 2.59
CA LEU A 181 -0.40 -0.09 1.18
C LEU A 181 1.02 -0.61 1.03
N SER A 182 1.25 -1.49 0.06
CA SER A 182 2.59 -1.86 -0.37
C SER A 182 2.89 -1.36 -1.77
N GLY A 183 4.06 -0.76 -1.94
CA GLY A 183 4.60 -0.28 -3.21
C GLY A 183 5.24 -1.38 -4.08
N GLY A 184 5.07 -2.65 -3.75
CA GLY A 184 5.64 -3.77 -4.52
C GLY A 184 6.93 -4.34 -3.93
N ASP A 185 7.48 -5.34 -4.61
CA ASP A 185 8.58 -6.19 -4.12
C ASP A 185 8.27 -6.75 -2.72
N ASN A 186 7.07 -7.34 -2.62
CA ASN A 186 6.56 -7.96 -1.41
C ASN A 186 7.34 -9.23 -1.06
N ALA A 187 7.76 -9.94 -2.09
CA ALA A 187 8.53 -11.18 -2.06
C ALA A 187 9.83 -11.03 -2.84
N THR A 188 10.89 -11.76 -2.47
CA THR A 188 12.20 -11.68 -3.14
C THR A 188 12.25 -12.48 -4.45
N GLU A 189 11.60 -13.64 -4.49
CA GLU A 189 11.56 -14.51 -5.66
C GLU A 189 10.14 -14.85 -6.13
N GLY A 190 9.13 -14.25 -5.50
CA GLY A 190 7.72 -14.49 -5.79
C GLY A 190 7.26 -15.91 -5.44
N ARG A 191 7.88 -16.57 -4.46
CA ARG A 191 7.52 -17.93 -4.03
C ARG A 191 6.26 -17.94 -3.19
N PRO A 192 5.46 -19.01 -3.22
CA PRO A 192 4.32 -19.16 -2.31
C PRO A 192 4.69 -19.06 -0.84
N SER A 193 5.86 -19.60 -0.45
CA SER A 193 6.40 -19.52 0.92
C SER A 193 6.63 -18.08 1.37
N GLU A 194 7.13 -17.22 0.49
CA GLU A 194 7.40 -15.81 0.78
C GLU A 194 6.11 -15.05 1.05
N TYR A 195 5.07 -15.25 0.24
CA TYR A 195 3.75 -14.68 0.50
C TYR A 195 3.08 -15.28 1.74
N TYR A 196 3.36 -16.56 2.03
CA TYR A 196 2.88 -17.15 3.26
C TYR A 196 3.44 -16.44 4.48
N GLY A 197 4.74 -16.11 4.48
CA GLY A 197 5.37 -15.28 5.51
C GLY A 197 4.85 -13.84 5.53
N LEU A 198 4.56 -13.26 4.37
CA LEU A 198 3.97 -11.93 4.25
C LEU A 198 2.61 -11.83 4.96
N PHE A 199 1.83 -12.91 4.99
CA PHE A 199 0.49 -12.94 5.62
C PHE A 199 0.53 -13.43 7.08
N TYR A 200 1.70 -13.63 7.66
CA TYR A 200 1.85 -14.03 9.06
C TYR A 200 1.28 -13.00 10.05
N PRO A 201 1.55 -11.69 9.93
CA PRO A 201 1.07 -10.71 10.90
C PRO A 201 -0.45 -10.73 11.06
N THR A 202 -0.93 -10.67 12.30
CA THR A 202 -2.37 -10.65 12.60
C THR A 202 -3.07 -9.40 12.04
N GLN A 203 -2.33 -8.31 11.87
CA GLN A 203 -2.82 -7.04 11.35
C GLN A 203 -3.39 -7.17 9.93
N VAL A 204 -2.78 -7.97 9.05
CA VAL A 204 -3.29 -8.16 7.68
C VAL A 204 -4.59 -8.98 7.62
N LYS A 205 -5.00 -9.55 8.74
CA LYS A 205 -6.31 -10.21 8.90
C LYS A 205 -7.40 -9.26 9.40
N SER A 206 -7.03 -8.04 9.82
CA SER A 206 -7.94 -7.05 10.41
C SER A 206 -7.92 -5.70 9.72
N ILE A 207 -6.84 -5.39 9.01
CA ILE A 207 -6.63 -4.15 8.27
C ILE A 207 -6.45 -4.52 6.79
N PRO A 208 -7.25 -3.97 5.87
CA PRO A 208 -7.12 -4.26 4.45
C PRO A 208 -5.70 -3.98 3.93
N PHE A 209 -5.13 -4.93 3.22
CA PHE A 209 -3.79 -4.87 2.67
C PHE A 209 -3.86 -4.80 1.15
N ALA A 210 -3.49 -3.66 0.57
CA ALA A 210 -3.44 -3.40 -0.87
C ALA A 210 -1.98 -3.47 -1.34
N MET A 211 -1.66 -4.43 -2.18
CA MET A 211 -0.30 -4.67 -2.68
C MET A 211 -0.17 -4.22 -4.13
N ALA A 212 0.77 -3.33 -4.43
CA ALA A 212 1.29 -3.20 -5.78
C ALA A 212 2.19 -4.39 -6.13
N ILE A 213 2.38 -4.63 -7.41
CA ILE A 213 3.32 -5.64 -7.91
C ILE A 213 4.65 -4.98 -8.25
N GLY A 214 5.76 -5.58 -7.80
CA GLY A 214 7.11 -5.17 -8.15
C GLY A 214 7.81 -6.15 -9.09
N ASN A 215 9.04 -5.83 -9.49
CA ASN A 215 9.80 -6.68 -10.42
C ASN A 215 10.26 -8.01 -9.80
N HIS A 216 10.27 -8.12 -8.49
CA HIS A 216 10.52 -9.39 -7.79
C HIS A 216 9.25 -10.25 -7.71
N ASP A 217 8.10 -9.65 -7.52
CA ASP A 217 6.81 -10.34 -7.46
C ASP A 217 6.43 -11.05 -8.77
N VAL A 218 6.83 -10.49 -9.92
CA VAL A 218 6.51 -11.05 -11.26
C VAL A 218 7.35 -12.28 -11.65
N LYS A 219 8.35 -12.64 -10.85
CA LYS A 219 9.21 -13.79 -11.16
C LYS A 219 8.45 -15.12 -11.18
N ARG A 220 7.30 -15.18 -10.51
CA ARG A 220 6.40 -16.34 -10.45
C ARG A 220 4.94 -15.92 -10.53
N TYR A 221 4.04 -16.87 -10.72
CA TYR A 221 2.59 -16.62 -10.80
C TYR A 221 1.90 -16.57 -9.42
N THR A 222 2.65 -16.48 -8.33
CA THR A 222 2.05 -16.51 -6.98
C THR A 222 1.20 -15.28 -6.73
N TYR A 223 1.74 -14.08 -7.04
CA TYR A 223 0.97 -12.85 -6.91
C TYR A 223 -0.38 -12.96 -7.64
N ASP A 224 -0.38 -13.52 -8.83
CA ASP A 224 -1.54 -13.74 -9.68
C ASP A 224 -2.61 -14.59 -9.02
N THR A 225 -2.17 -15.57 -8.27
CA THR A 225 -3.07 -16.53 -7.65
C THR A 225 -3.68 -15.96 -6.37
N ILE A 226 -2.93 -15.12 -5.64
CA ILE A 226 -3.36 -14.59 -4.35
C ILE A 226 -3.99 -13.20 -4.43
N ALA A 227 -3.69 -12.41 -5.46
CA ALA A 227 -4.23 -11.06 -5.61
C ALA A 227 -5.75 -11.11 -5.84
N ASN A 228 -6.48 -10.47 -4.95
CA ASN A 228 -7.94 -10.40 -4.97
C ASN A 228 -8.36 -8.96 -4.69
N TYR A 229 -8.39 -8.15 -5.75
CA TYR A 229 -8.64 -6.71 -5.64
C TYR A 229 -9.80 -6.28 -6.52
N PRO A 230 -10.57 -5.26 -6.09
CA PRO A 230 -11.72 -4.77 -6.83
C PRO A 230 -11.26 -4.03 -8.10
N ASN A 231 -12.16 -3.96 -9.07
CA ASN A 231 -11.96 -3.15 -10.27
C ASN A 231 -10.67 -3.48 -11.05
N ALA A 232 -10.08 -4.63 -10.78
CA ALA A 232 -8.90 -5.10 -11.49
C ALA A 232 -9.25 -5.36 -12.95
N LYS A 233 -8.46 -4.80 -13.86
CA LYS A 233 -8.62 -5.00 -15.29
C LYS A 233 -7.32 -5.51 -15.90
N LEU A 234 -7.41 -6.68 -16.47
CA LEU A 234 -6.41 -7.16 -17.41
C LEU A 234 -6.65 -6.41 -18.73
N ASN A 235 -5.80 -5.47 -19.08
CA ASN A 235 -5.94 -4.65 -20.25
C ASN A 235 -4.99 -5.10 -21.38
N GLY A 236 -5.43 -4.96 -22.64
CA GLY A 236 -4.60 -4.99 -23.82
C GLY A 236 -4.02 -6.35 -24.23
N LEU A 237 -2.88 -6.29 -24.89
CA LEU A 237 -2.15 -7.44 -25.45
C LEU A 237 -1.54 -8.34 -24.36
N SER A 238 -1.42 -7.86 -23.16
CA SER A 238 -0.78 -8.55 -22.04
C SER A 238 -1.73 -9.40 -21.19
N LYS A 239 -2.98 -9.56 -21.58
CA LYS A 239 -4.02 -10.33 -20.86
C LYS A 239 -3.62 -11.73 -20.38
N SER A 240 -2.54 -12.28 -20.87
CA SER A 240 -2.12 -13.64 -20.56
C SER A 240 -1.00 -13.75 -19.52
N LEU A 241 -0.43 -12.65 -19.03
CA LEU A 241 0.82 -12.71 -18.27
C LEU A 241 0.93 -11.78 -17.07
N ILE A 242 0.08 -10.77 -16.93
CA ILE A 242 0.31 -9.68 -15.96
C ILE A 242 -0.99 -9.31 -15.31
N HIS A 243 -0.94 -9.13 -13.97
CA HIS A 243 -2.03 -8.58 -13.22
C HIS A 243 -2.25 -7.18 -13.65
N GLY A 244 -3.49 -6.86 -13.73
CA GLY A 244 -3.89 -5.54 -14.14
C GLY A 244 -3.72 -4.54 -13.01
N ASP A 245 -3.81 -3.29 -13.44
CA ASP A 245 -4.08 -2.20 -12.53
C ASP A 245 -5.39 -2.44 -11.78
N TYR A 246 -5.49 -1.96 -10.56
CA TYR A 246 -6.76 -1.96 -9.82
C TYR A 246 -6.95 -0.63 -9.07
N TYR A 247 -8.19 -0.32 -8.73
CA TYR A 247 -8.49 0.86 -7.93
C TYR A 247 -9.58 0.58 -6.91
N PHE A 248 -9.60 1.39 -5.88
CA PHE A 248 -10.62 1.40 -4.85
C PHE A 248 -10.74 2.79 -4.24
N THR A 249 -11.86 3.06 -3.58
CA THR A 249 -12.02 4.25 -2.76
C THR A 249 -11.99 3.91 -1.28
N LYS A 250 -11.44 4.82 -0.48
CA LYS A 250 -11.50 4.76 0.97
C LYS A 250 -11.69 6.17 1.51
N GLY A 251 -12.76 6.36 2.30
CA GLY A 251 -13.16 7.71 2.67
C GLY A 251 -13.34 8.60 1.42
N ASN A 252 -12.65 9.73 1.41
CA ASN A 252 -12.65 10.69 0.30
C ASN A 252 -11.47 10.53 -0.68
N ALA A 253 -10.73 9.43 -0.60
CA ALA A 253 -9.56 9.17 -1.43
C ALA A 253 -9.80 8.04 -2.45
N LEU A 254 -9.37 8.28 -3.69
CA LEU A 254 -9.25 7.28 -4.75
C LEU A 254 -7.80 6.78 -4.80
N PHE A 255 -7.62 5.50 -4.60
CA PHE A 255 -6.35 4.80 -4.71
C PHE A 255 -6.28 4.08 -6.07
N LEU A 256 -5.25 4.41 -6.83
CA LEU A 256 -4.94 3.85 -8.15
C LEU A 256 -3.66 3.02 -8.01
N VAL A 257 -3.77 1.72 -8.02
CA VAL A 257 -2.61 0.82 -7.94
C VAL A 257 -2.27 0.35 -9.34
N ILE A 258 -1.05 0.65 -9.78
CA ILE A 258 -0.60 0.48 -11.17
C ILE A 258 0.51 -0.58 -11.22
N ASP A 259 0.39 -1.52 -12.13
CA ASP A 259 1.46 -2.45 -12.47
C ASP A 259 2.52 -1.75 -13.33
N SER A 260 3.50 -1.13 -12.70
CA SER A 260 4.59 -0.45 -13.40
C SER A 260 5.59 -1.40 -14.07
N THR A 261 5.47 -2.72 -13.88
CA THR A 261 6.22 -3.73 -14.65
C THR A 261 5.62 -3.91 -16.05
N ASN A 262 4.38 -3.45 -16.24
CA ASN A 262 3.74 -3.31 -17.55
C ASN A 262 4.04 -1.92 -18.13
N SER A 263 4.77 -1.83 -19.21
CA SER A 263 5.11 -0.58 -19.87
C SER A 263 4.06 -0.07 -20.88
N SER A 264 2.83 -0.64 -20.88
CA SER A 264 1.76 -0.19 -21.77
C SER A 264 1.06 1.07 -21.25
N ALA A 265 1.61 2.24 -21.52
CA ALA A 265 0.99 3.51 -21.16
C ALA A 265 -0.47 3.66 -21.65
N ALA A 266 -0.85 2.95 -22.74
CA ALA A 266 -2.21 2.97 -23.25
C ALA A 266 -3.20 2.27 -22.32
N ASP A 267 -2.78 1.15 -21.73
CA ASP A 267 -3.61 0.38 -20.80
C ASP A 267 -3.80 1.17 -19.51
N HIS A 268 -2.70 1.68 -18.92
CA HIS A 268 -2.75 2.54 -17.74
C HIS A 268 -3.57 3.80 -17.95
N TYR A 269 -3.41 4.48 -19.12
CA TYR A 269 -4.21 5.65 -19.42
C TYR A 269 -5.72 5.34 -19.44
N SER A 270 -6.08 4.24 -20.12
CA SER A 270 -7.49 3.84 -20.23
C SER A 270 -8.08 3.46 -18.89
N PHE A 271 -7.28 2.78 -18.07
CA PHE A 271 -7.63 2.39 -16.72
C PHE A 271 -7.84 3.61 -15.81
N VAL A 272 -6.83 4.48 -15.67
CA VAL A 272 -6.89 5.67 -14.82
C VAL A 272 -8.02 6.61 -15.25
N LYS A 273 -8.21 6.78 -16.57
CA LYS A 273 -9.32 7.57 -17.12
C LYS A 273 -10.68 7.06 -16.64
N ASN A 274 -10.88 5.75 -16.65
CA ASN A 274 -12.15 5.16 -16.22
C ASN A 274 -12.31 5.29 -14.69
N ALA A 275 -11.27 4.96 -13.92
CA ALA A 275 -11.30 5.08 -12.47
C ALA A 275 -11.63 6.50 -12.00
N VAL A 276 -10.97 7.52 -12.57
CA VAL A 276 -11.24 8.93 -12.24
C VAL A 276 -12.65 9.36 -12.67
N LYS A 277 -13.13 8.88 -13.82
CA LYS A 277 -14.48 9.17 -14.30
C LYS A 277 -15.56 8.55 -13.42
N GLU A 278 -15.34 7.36 -12.91
CA GLU A 278 -16.26 6.63 -12.04
C GLU A 278 -16.25 7.18 -10.60
N ASN A 279 -15.20 7.92 -10.21
CA ASN A 279 -15.03 8.51 -8.89
C ASN A 279 -14.77 10.03 -8.96
N PRO A 280 -15.72 10.82 -9.49
CA PRO A 280 -15.54 12.26 -9.72
C PRO A 280 -15.43 13.04 -8.40
N ASP A 281 -16.00 12.53 -7.33
CA ASP A 281 -16.10 13.18 -6.02
C ASP A 281 -14.90 12.89 -5.13
N ALA A 282 -13.97 12.01 -5.54
CA ALA A 282 -12.75 11.76 -4.80
C ALA A 282 -11.90 13.03 -4.69
N LYS A 283 -11.70 13.49 -3.47
CA LYS A 283 -10.89 14.68 -3.18
C LYS A 283 -9.40 14.40 -3.35
N TRP A 284 -8.96 13.23 -2.92
CA TRP A 284 -7.58 12.79 -3.03
C TRP A 284 -7.44 11.73 -4.12
N ARG A 285 -6.44 11.88 -4.98
CA ARG A 285 -6.05 10.89 -5.98
C ARG A 285 -4.63 10.42 -5.67
N ILE A 286 -4.53 9.23 -5.15
CA ILE A 286 -3.27 8.62 -4.74
C ILE A 286 -2.93 7.53 -5.73
N MET A 287 -1.73 7.54 -6.29
CA MET A 287 -1.27 6.50 -7.18
C MET A 287 -0.13 5.73 -6.51
N VAL A 288 -0.20 4.40 -6.57
CA VAL A 288 0.78 3.50 -5.96
C VAL A 288 1.32 2.58 -7.04
N PHE A 289 2.63 2.51 -7.19
CA PHE A 289 3.30 1.56 -8.07
C PHE A 289 4.76 1.39 -7.65
N HIS A 290 5.43 0.37 -8.20
CA HIS A 290 6.72 -0.03 -7.68
C HIS A 290 7.88 0.88 -8.07
N HIS A 291 8.08 1.13 -9.40
CA HIS A 291 9.29 1.78 -9.88
C HIS A 291 9.38 3.26 -9.48
N ASP A 292 10.52 3.66 -8.97
CA ASP A 292 10.84 5.05 -8.64
C ASP A 292 10.95 5.92 -9.90
N LEU A 293 10.41 7.12 -9.87
CA LEU A 293 10.48 8.05 -11.00
C LEU A 293 11.50 9.18 -10.81
N TYR A 294 11.67 9.67 -9.59
CA TYR A 294 12.45 10.89 -9.32
C TYR A 294 13.39 10.76 -8.12
N GLY A 295 13.29 9.68 -7.37
CA GLY A 295 14.01 9.49 -6.12
C GLY A 295 15.35 8.80 -6.28
N GLY A 296 15.87 8.34 -5.15
CA GLY A 296 17.23 7.88 -4.95
C GLY A 296 17.77 6.88 -5.96
N HIS A 297 18.75 7.30 -6.71
CA HIS A 297 19.33 6.53 -7.77
C HIS A 297 20.42 5.58 -7.31
N ILE A 298 20.26 4.32 -7.70
CA ILE A 298 21.42 3.51 -8.09
C ILE A 298 21.62 3.80 -9.58
N GLU A 299 22.82 4.25 -9.97
CA GLU A 299 23.17 4.66 -11.34
C GLU A 299 22.76 3.64 -12.42
N SER A 300 22.71 2.35 -12.07
CA SER A 300 22.29 1.25 -12.95
C SER A 300 20.80 1.22 -13.31
N ARG A 301 19.94 1.94 -12.58
CA ARG A 301 18.47 1.96 -12.78
C ARG A 301 17.96 3.23 -13.47
N GLU A 302 18.83 4.20 -13.75
CA GLU A 302 18.40 5.48 -14.31
C GLU A 302 17.70 5.34 -15.67
N SER A 303 18.17 4.44 -16.53
CA SER A 303 17.55 4.21 -17.83
C SER A 303 16.14 3.59 -17.73
N GLU A 304 15.92 2.70 -16.78
CA GLU A 304 14.62 2.09 -16.52
C GLU A 304 13.65 3.12 -15.93
N ASN A 305 14.07 3.84 -14.91
CA ASN A 305 13.30 4.90 -14.29
C ASN A 305 12.93 6.00 -15.30
N ALA A 306 13.85 6.38 -16.17
CA ALA A 306 13.61 7.37 -17.22
C ALA A 306 12.53 6.91 -18.22
N LEU A 307 12.53 5.62 -18.59
CA LEU A 307 11.49 5.07 -19.46
C LEU A 307 10.13 5.08 -18.78
N ILE A 308 10.04 4.60 -17.55
CA ILE A 308 8.78 4.55 -16.81
C ILE A 308 8.25 5.96 -16.54
N ARG A 309 9.13 6.91 -16.21
CA ARG A 309 8.80 8.33 -16.10
C ARG A 309 8.19 8.87 -17.40
N LEU A 310 8.80 8.57 -18.55
CA LEU A 310 8.28 8.98 -19.87
C LEU A 310 6.85 8.41 -20.11
N LEU A 311 6.56 7.21 -19.62
CA LEU A 311 5.29 6.53 -19.87
C LEU A 311 4.19 6.97 -18.89
N LEU A 312 4.51 7.14 -17.61
CA LEU A 312 3.52 7.37 -16.56
C LEU A 312 3.28 8.84 -16.22
N THR A 313 4.30 9.72 -16.28
CA THR A 313 4.12 11.13 -15.88
C THR A 313 3.04 11.87 -16.66
N PRO A 314 2.80 11.61 -17.99
CA PRO A 314 1.68 12.24 -18.67
C PRO A 314 0.31 11.82 -18.18
N ILE A 315 0.20 10.60 -17.67
CA ILE A 315 -1.03 10.06 -17.08
C ILE A 315 -1.24 10.72 -15.74
N ILE A 316 -0.21 10.75 -14.91
CA ILE A 316 -0.18 11.39 -13.59
C ILE A 316 -0.61 12.86 -13.71
N ASP A 317 0.03 13.60 -14.62
CA ASP A 317 -0.27 15.00 -14.89
C ASP A 317 -1.69 15.22 -15.42
N LYS A 318 -2.12 14.38 -16.39
CA LYS A 318 -3.43 14.52 -17.04
C LYS A 318 -4.57 14.29 -16.08
N PHE A 319 -4.44 13.33 -15.17
CA PHE A 319 -5.49 12.97 -14.23
C PHE A 319 -5.32 13.62 -12.86
N GLN A 320 -4.36 14.56 -12.73
CA GLN A 320 -4.19 15.39 -11.53
C GLN A 320 -4.02 14.50 -10.28
N ILE A 321 -3.04 13.61 -10.33
CA ILE A 321 -2.67 12.79 -9.18
C ILE A 321 -1.99 13.68 -8.14
N ASP A 322 -2.44 13.63 -6.91
CA ASP A 322 -1.94 14.49 -5.83
C ASP A 322 -0.62 13.95 -5.25
N LEU A 323 -0.59 12.64 -5.02
CA LEU A 323 0.53 11.94 -4.41
C LEU A 323 0.81 10.64 -5.17
N VAL A 324 2.07 10.41 -5.48
CA VAL A 324 2.58 9.13 -6.02
C VAL A 324 3.46 8.48 -4.96
N LEU A 325 3.20 7.20 -4.70
CA LEU A 325 3.92 6.38 -3.75
C LEU A 325 4.66 5.27 -4.52
N THR A 326 5.99 5.21 -4.34
CA THR A 326 6.89 4.27 -5.05
C THR A 326 7.88 3.60 -4.11
N GLY A 327 8.56 2.56 -4.61
CA GLY A 327 9.65 1.84 -3.96
C GLY A 327 10.86 1.65 -4.86
N HIS A 328 11.39 0.41 -4.94
CA HIS A 328 12.40 -0.03 -5.90
C HIS A 328 13.83 0.48 -5.65
N SER A 329 14.01 1.73 -5.28
CA SER A 329 15.34 2.34 -5.07
C SER A 329 15.93 2.09 -3.70
N HIS A 330 15.18 1.44 -2.78
CA HIS A 330 15.59 1.11 -1.40
C HIS A 330 16.09 2.31 -0.58
N CYS A 331 15.67 3.52 -0.94
CA CYS A 331 16.01 4.73 -0.19
C CYS A 331 14.80 5.66 -0.13
N PHE A 332 14.62 6.30 1.02
CA PHE A 332 13.54 7.27 1.18
C PHE A 332 13.85 8.57 0.45
N SER A 333 12.87 9.09 -0.28
CA SER A 333 12.91 10.45 -0.80
C SER A 333 11.52 11.06 -0.94
N ARG A 334 11.42 12.37 -0.77
CA ARG A 334 10.24 13.16 -1.10
C ARG A 334 10.60 14.24 -2.11
N SER A 335 9.85 14.31 -3.20
CA SER A 335 10.10 15.29 -4.26
C SER A 335 9.61 16.70 -3.90
N HIS A 336 10.02 17.67 -4.70
CA HIS A 336 9.33 18.94 -4.89
C HIS A 336 7.94 18.71 -5.51
N VAL A 337 7.15 19.77 -5.68
CA VAL A 337 5.95 19.70 -6.53
C VAL A 337 6.40 19.67 -7.98
N ILE A 338 6.04 18.61 -8.70
CA ILE A 338 6.47 18.36 -10.07
C ILE A 338 5.24 18.34 -11.01
N TYR A 339 5.37 19.04 -12.12
CA TYR A 339 4.43 19.00 -13.23
C TYR A 339 5.19 19.03 -14.54
N ARG A 340 4.95 18.07 -15.44
CA ARG A 340 5.63 17.93 -16.74
C ARG A 340 7.14 17.81 -16.65
N ASN A 341 7.63 17.07 -15.67
CA ASN A 341 9.05 16.94 -15.36
C ASN A 341 9.75 18.28 -15.02
N GLU A 342 8.99 19.28 -14.56
CA GLU A 342 9.52 20.56 -14.09
C GLU A 342 9.10 20.77 -12.64
N ILE A 343 9.98 21.33 -11.84
CA ILE A 343 9.68 21.74 -10.46
C ILE A 343 8.80 23.00 -10.54
N THR A 344 7.54 22.87 -10.14
CA THR A 344 6.60 24.02 -10.08
C THR A 344 6.60 24.73 -8.75
N GLU A 345 6.99 24.02 -7.68
CA GLU A 345 7.18 24.61 -6.36
C GLU A 345 8.31 23.91 -5.61
N ASN A 346 9.28 24.70 -5.13
CA ASN A 346 10.39 24.19 -4.33
C ASN A 346 9.94 23.98 -2.88
N LEU A 347 10.11 22.76 -2.38
CA LEU A 347 9.71 22.33 -1.02
C LEU A 347 10.90 22.13 -0.08
N THR A 348 12.11 22.55 -0.43
CA THR A 348 13.28 22.44 0.47
C THR A 348 13.00 23.17 1.78
N GLY A 349 13.13 22.46 2.90
CA GLY A 349 12.90 23.01 4.24
C GLY A 349 11.44 23.34 4.57
N LYS A 350 10.49 23.01 3.69
CA LYS A 350 9.05 23.16 3.96
C LYS A 350 8.47 21.89 4.56
N THR A 351 7.55 22.08 5.49
CA THR A 351 6.76 21.02 6.15
C THR A 351 5.33 20.93 5.63
N SER A 352 4.92 21.83 4.71
CA SER A 352 3.59 21.82 4.13
C SER A 352 3.52 22.54 2.79
N VAL A 353 2.46 22.25 2.04
CA VAL A 353 2.05 22.97 0.82
C VAL A 353 0.54 23.04 0.74
N THR A 354 0.02 24.14 0.19
CA THR A 354 -1.42 24.33 -0.02
C THR A 354 -1.72 24.46 -1.51
N ASP A 355 -2.69 23.71 -2.00
CA ASP A 355 -3.14 23.68 -3.40
C ASP A 355 -1.97 23.54 -4.40
N PRO A 356 -1.10 22.50 -4.24
CA PRO A 356 0.06 22.32 -5.10
C PRO A 356 -0.36 22.20 -6.58
N LYS A 357 0.41 22.84 -7.46
CA LYS A 357 0.16 22.81 -8.91
C LYS A 357 1.01 21.74 -9.59
N GLY A 358 0.88 20.53 -9.13
CA GLY A 358 1.62 19.36 -9.58
C GLY A 358 1.50 18.23 -8.59
N THR A 359 2.26 17.20 -8.80
CA THR A 359 2.27 15.97 -8.02
C THR A 359 3.48 15.95 -7.09
N ILE A 360 3.31 15.38 -5.91
CA ILE A 360 4.41 15.05 -4.99
C ILE A 360 4.66 13.55 -5.09
N TYR A 361 5.94 13.16 -5.13
CA TYR A 361 6.38 11.77 -5.20
C TYR A 361 7.11 11.41 -3.92
N ILE A 362 6.74 10.27 -3.35
CA ILE A 362 7.44 9.68 -2.21
C ILE A 362 7.91 8.30 -2.64
N ASN A 363 9.22 8.13 -2.60
CA ASN A 363 9.83 6.83 -2.67
C ASN A 363 10.06 6.32 -1.24
N ASN A 364 9.52 5.15 -0.91
CA ASN A 364 9.79 4.53 0.38
C ASN A 364 11.19 3.95 0.38
N GLY A 365 11.86 3.99 1.53
CA GLY A 365 13.01 3.14 1.76
C GLY A 365 12.59 1.67 1.72
N SER A 366 13.53 0.76 1.74
CA SER A 366 13.21 -0.66 1.89
C SER A 366 12.75 -0.97 3.31
N LEU A 367 11.85 -1.92 3.44
CA LEU A 367 11.58 -2.54 4.73
C LEU A 367 12.62 -3.64 5.01
N SER A 368 13.10 -4.32 3.97
CA SER A 368 14.16 -5.31 4.11
C SER A 368 15.49 -4.62 4.47
N VAL A 369 16.08 -5.08 5.56
CA VAL A 369 17.41 -4.65 5.99
C VAL A 369 18.38 -5.75 5.61
N GLU A 370 19.26 -5.50 4.66
CA GLU A 370 20.39 -6.38 4.38
C GLU A 370 21.60 -5.94 5.24
N PRO A 371 21.76 -6.46 6.49
CA PRO A 371 22.80 -5.98 7.40
C PRO A 371 24.22 -6.29 6.91
N ASN A 372 24.37 -7.19 5.94
CA ASN A 372 25.66 -7.70 5.43
C ASN A 372 25.89 -7.40 3.94
N SER A 373 25.05 -6.62 3.28
CA SER A 373 25.40 -6.24 1.92
C SER A 373 26.54 -5.21 1.98
N ASP A 374 27.74 -5.65 1.57
CA ASP A 374 28.86 -4.76 1.22
C ASP A 374 28.51 -3.83 0.03
N LYS A 375 27.34 -4.01 -0.54
CA LYS A 375 26.69 -3.04 -1.43
C LYS A 375 26.15 -1.94 -0.52
N GLU A 376 27.05 -1.06 -0.07
CA GLU A 376 26.63 0.26 0.29
C GLU A 376 25.75 0.76 -0.87
N THR A 377 24.46 0.80 -0.64
CA THR A 377 23.57 1.65 -1.42
C THR A 377 23.97 3.06 -0.97
N VAL A 378 25.20 3.45 -1.34
CA VAL A 378 25.70 4.79 -1.13
C VAL A 378 24.83 5.63 -2.05
N VAL A 379 23.84 6.23 -1.45
CA VAL A 379 23.27 7.44 -2.04
C VAL A 379 24.42 8.40 -2.08
N ASP A 380 25.05 8.47 -3.23
CA ASP A 380 26.12 9.43 -3.48
C ASP A 380 25.49 10.82 -3.25
N SER A 381 25.82 11.44 -2.12
CA SER A 381 25.32 12.77 -1.77
C SER A 381 25.60 13.81 -2.86
N ASP A 382 26.60 13.56 -3.70
CA ASP A 382 27.01 14.42 -4.82
C ASP A 382 26.10 14.25 -6.06
N ARG A 383 25.23 13.22 -6.09
CA ARG A 383 24.31 12.92 -7.19
C ARG A 383 22.82 13.03 -6.82
N LYS A 384 22.51 13.80 -5.80
CA LYS A 384 21.13 14.07 -5.41
C LYS A 384 20.35 14.62 -6.62
N SER A 385 19.27 13.95 -6.99
CA SER A 385 18.37 14.44 -8.04
C SER A 385 17.85 15.83 -7.67
N GLU A 386 17.84 16.76 -8.63
CA GLU A 386 17.29 18.10 -8.45
C GLU A 386 15.81 18.10 -8.04
N PHE A 387 15.10 17.01 -8.33
CA PHE A 387 13.68 16.83 -8.01
C PHE A 387 13.42 16.53 -6.53
N ILE A 388 14.44 16.25 -5.73
CA ILE A 388 14.29 15.84 -4.33
C ILE A 388 14.37 17.02 -3.38
N ALA A 389 13.32 17.16 -2.57
CA ALA A 389 13.17 18.19 -1.57
C ALA A 389 13.71 17.82 -0.18
N THR A 390 13.65 16.54 0.18
CA THR A 390 13.96 16.02 1.51
C THR A 390 15.17 15.08 1.46
N ASP A 391 15.93 15.06 2.56
CA ASP A 391 17.14 14.27 2.67
C ASP A 391 16.87 12.77 2.58
N PHE A 392 17.86 12.05 2.08
CA PHE A 392 17.88 10.62 1.97
C PHE A 392 18.14 9.94 3.30
N ILE A 393 17.48 8.79 3.50
CA ILE A 393 17.92 7.79 4.46
C ILE A 393 18.49 6.64 3.65
N SER A 394 19.70 6.20 4.01
CA SER A 394 20.33 5.05 3.37
C SER A 394 19.49 3.80 3.59
N GLY A 395 19.41 2.89 2.61
CA GLY A 395 18.63 1.64 2.66
C GLY A 395 19.09 0.60 3.72
N LYS A 396 19.69 1.06 4.82
CA LYS A 396 20.10 0.23 5.96
C LYS A 396 19.08 0.17 7.09
N GLU A 397 18.03 0.99 7.01
CA GLU A 397 17.00 1.10 8.04
C GLU A 397 15.64 0.80 7.44
N ALA A 398 14.87 -0.04 8.11
CA ALA A 398 13.50 -0.31 7.72
C ALA A 398 12.66 0.96 7.84
N VAL A 399 12.03 1.38 6.74
CA VAL A 399 11.26 2.62 6.65
C VAL A 399 9.79 2.32 6.38
N TYR A 400 8.91 3.03 7.08
CA TYR A 400 7.48 3.03 6.80
C TYR A 400 6.89 4.44 6.96
N ASN A 401 5.73 4.66 6.36
CA ASN A 401 5.04 5.93 6.40
C ASN A 401 3.63 5.77 6.94
N ILE A 402 3.16 6.75 7.71
CA ILE A 402 1.77 6.90 8.12
C ILE A 402 1.17 8.09 7.34
N LEU A 403 0.07 7.81 6.65
CA LEU A 403 -0.69 8.79 5.88
C LEU A 403 -1.99 9.08 6.61
N ASN A 404 -2.17 10.30 7.11
CA ASN A 404 -3.38 10.72 7.80
C ASN A 404 -4.23 11.58 6.88
N PHE A 405 -5.41 11.07 6.53
CA PHE A 405 -6.37 11.74 5.64
C PHE A 405 -7.46 12.42 6.43
N THR A 406 -7.71 13.69 6.11
CA THR A 406 -8.86 14.47 6.57
C THR A 406 -9.64 14.99 5.37
N ASP A 407 -10.67 15.79 5.62
CA ASP A 407 -11.44 16.41 4.53
C ASP A 407 -10.59 17.30 3.65
N ASP A 408 -9.61 18.00 4.18
CA ASP A 408 -8.85 19.02 3.44
C ASP A 408 -7.33 18.85 3.52
N SER A 409 -6.83 17.89 4.30
CA SER A 409 -5.40 17.67 4.46
C SER A 409 -5.00 16.19 4.37
N LEU A 410 -3.79 15.98 3.88
CA LEU A 410 -3.07 14.70 3.90
C LEU A 410 -1.71 14.94 4.54
N THR A 411 -1.53 14.41 5.75
CA THR A 411 -0.26 14.47 6.46
C THR A 411 0.49 13.14 6.34
N ILE A 412 1.73 13.20 5.92
CA ILE A 412 2.62 12.05 5.75
C ILE A 412 3.70 12.14 6.81
N LYS A 413 3.82 11.11 7.65
CA LYS A 413 4.86 10.96 8.66
C LYS A 413 5.70 9.74 8.32
N SER A 414 7.00 9.93 8.19
CA SER A 414 7.94 8.87 7.81
C SER A 414 8.82 8.50 9.01
N TYR A 415 8.92 7.20 9.27
CA TYR A 415 9.62 6.63 10.42
C TYR A 415 10.64 5.60 9.97
N THR A 416 11.74 5.52 10.71
CA THR A 416 12.56 4.31 10.77
C THR A 416 12.03 3.41 11.88
N PHE A 417 12.02 2.11 11.65
CA PHE A 417 11.60 1.14 12.65
C PHE A 417 12.42 1.27 13.95
N GLY A 418 11.74 1.31 15.08
CA GLY A 418 12.34 1.50 16.40
C GLY A 418 12.62 2.96 16.80
N SER A 419 12.34 3.94 15.92
CA SER A 419 12.45 5.36 16.27
C SER A 419 11.16 5.88 16.90
N GLU A 420 11.26 6.64 17.98
CA GLU A 420 10.07 7.27 18.62
C GLU A 420 9.51 8.42 17.77
N GLU A 421 10.35 9.15 17.06
CA GLU A 421 10.00 10.35 16.30
C GLU A 421 10.04 10.10 14.80
N ALA A 422 9.14 10.76 14.07
CA ALA A 422 9.19 10.81 12.61
C ALA A 422 10.41 11.61 12.16
N PHE A 423 11.20 11.06 11.25
CA PHE A 423 12.32 11.81 10.65
C PHE A 423 11.85 12.79 9.57
N SER A 424 10.63 12.60 9.05
CA SER A 424 10.00 13.53 8.10
C SER A 424 8.51 13.61 8.39
N GLU A 425 7.99 14.86 8.44
CA GLU A 425 6.56 15.14 8.48
C GLU A 425 6.23 16.20 7.44
N PHE A 426 5.21 15.92 6.62
CA PHE A 426 4.81 16.82 5.55
C PHE A 426 3.30 16.79 5.33
N THR A 427 2.68 17.98 5.20
CA THR A 427 1.24 18.13 5.00
C THR A 427 0.92 18.75 3.65
N ILE A 428 0.03 18.11 2.90
CA ILE A 428 -0.60 18.66 1.71
C ILE A 428 -2.02 19.11 2.10
N THR A 429 -2.36 20.37 1.83
CA THR A 429 -3.70 20.91 2.06
C THR A 429 -4.36 21.26 0.74
N LYS A 430 -5.65 20.96 0.60
CA LYS A 430 -6.47 21.28 -0.57
C LYS A 430 -7.69 22.09 -0.15
N THR A 431 -7.75 23.34 -0.59
CA THR A 431 -8.91 24.23 -0.35
C THR A 431 -10.05 23.99 -1.32
N SER A 432 -9.78 23.30 -2.45
CA SER A 432 -10.75 22.91 -3.47
C SER A 432 -10.71 21.39 -3.71
N GLN A 433 -11.76 20.87 -4.32
CA GLN A 433 -11.90 19.42 -4.60
C GLN A 433 -10.87 18.91 -5.63
N GLN A 434 -10.37 19.78 -6.49
CA GLN A 434 -9.37 19.41 -7.50
C GLN A 434 -8.15 20.30 -7.38
N GLY A 435 -6.96 19.71 -7.42
CA GLY A 435 -5.71 20.44 -7.51
C GLY A 435 -5.65 21.30 -8.78
N GLY A 436 -4.95 22.42 -8.71
CA GLY A 436 -4.91 23.42 -9.78
C GLY A 436 -4.02 23.05 -10.96
N HIS A 437 -3.99 21.81 -11.41
CA HIS A 437 -3.25 21.42 -12.60
C HIS A 437 -3.82 22.14 -13.83
N PRO A 438 -3.01 22.85 -14.60
CA PRO A 438 -3.50 23.51 -15.81
C PRO A 438 -3.96 22.47 -16.82
N ASP A 439 -5.16 22.67 -17.37
CA ASP A 439 -5.71 21.79 -18.40
C ASP A 439 -4.97 22.02 -19.72
N LYS A 440 -3.91 21.26 -19.97
CA LYS A 440 -3.12 21.34 -21.20
C LYS A 440 -3.31 20.10 -22.05
N PRO A 441 -3.36 20.23 -23.39
CA PRO A 441 -3.60 19.10 -24.28
C PRO A 441 -2.48 18.04 -24.18
N VAL A 442 -2.85 16.78 -24.42
CA VAL A 442 -1.93 15.65 -24.51
C VAL A 442 -0.86 15.94 -25.58
N GLN A 443 0.40 15.81 -25.22
CA GLN A 443 1.51 16.13 -26.12
C GLN A 443 1.89 14.97 -27.04
N LEU A 444 2.57 15.28 -28.14
CA LEU A 444 3.00 14.29 -29.14
C LEU A 444 3.86 13.16 -28.54
N TRP A 445 4.69 13.46 -27.55
CA TRP A 445 5.52 12.47 -26.86
C TRP A 445 4.71 11.42 -26.06
N TYR A 446 3.53 11.77 -25.58
CA TYR A 446 2.62 10.80 -24.97
C TYR A 446 2.17 9.75 -26.02
N VAL A 447 1.87 10.19 -27.23
CA VAL A 447 1.48 9.28 -28.32
C VAL A 447 2.65 8.35 -28.68
N LEU A 448 3.86 8.90 -28.75
CA LEU A 448 5.08 8.11 -28.99
C LEU A 448 5.35 7.11 -27.86
N GLY A 449 5.23 7.52 -26.59
CA GLY A 449 5.35 6.66 -25.43
C GLY A 449 4.37 5.48 -25.45
N LYS A 450 3.13 5.74 -25.87
CA LYS A 450 2.11 4.70 -26.03
C LYS A 450 2.56 3.57 -26.99
N TYR A 451 3.15 3.90 -28.13
CA TYR A 451 3.60 2.89 -29.08
C TYR A 451 4.91 2.21 -28.65
N LEU A 452 5.85 2.96 -28.11
CA LEU A 452 7.13 2.42 -27.64
C LEU A 452 6.92 1.49 -26.45
N GLY A 453 6.07 1.87 -25.48
CA GLY A 453 5.73 1.02 -24.35
C GLY A 453 5.08 -0.29 -24.78
N THR A 454 4.15 -0.24 -25.73
CA THR A 454 3.52 -1.45 -26.28
C THR A 454 4.54 -2.39 -26.92
N ILE A 455 5.50 -1.86 -27.70
CA ILE A 455 6.55 -2.65 -28.33
C ILE A 455 7.49 -3.25 -27.26
N TYR A 456 7.88 -2.45 -26.27
CA TYR A 456 8.73 -2.92 -25.18
C TYR A 456 8.08 -4.05 -24.38
N ASN A 457 6.78 -3.93 -24.06
CA ASN A 457 6.03 -5.00 -23.40
C ASN A 457 5.97 -6.29 -24.22
N ILE A 458 5.75 -6.20 -25.53
CA ILE A 458 5.74 -7.38 -26.40
C ILE A 458 7.10 -8.09 -26.31
N ILE A 459 8.20 -7.34 -26.38
CA ILE A 459 9.56 -7.89 -26.32
C ILE A 459 9.81 -8.54 -24.95
N ASN A 460 9.51 -7.83 -23.86
CA ASN A 460 9.72 -8.34 -22.51
C ASN A 460 8.85 -9.57 -22.21
N ASN A 461 7.60 -9.57 -22.65
CA ASN A 461 6.72 -10.72 -22.47
C ASN A 461 7.22 -11.96 -23.23
N ILE A 462 7.85 -11.77 -24.39
CA ILE A 462 8.49 -12.87 -25.12
C ILE A 462 9.71 -13.39 -24.34
N SER A 463 10.55 -12.49 -23.82
CA SER A 463 11.73 -12.85 -23.03
C SER A 463 11.34 -13.57 -21.74
N ARG A 464 10.35 -13.04 -20.99
CA ARG A 464 9.87 -13.65 -19.75
C ARG A 464 9.26 -15.05 -19.97
N LYS A 465 8.54 -15.26 -21.07
CA LYS A 465 8.04 -16.61 -21.41
C LYS A 465 9.19 -17.61 -21.60
N GLY A 466 10.29 -17.18 -22.21
CA GLY A 466 11.50 -17.98 -22.33
C GLY A 466 12.10 -18.30 -20.96
N GLU A 467 12.31 -17.29 -20.10
CA GLU A 467 12.90 -17.47 -18.77
C GLU A 467 12.03 -18.33 -17.83
N ILE A 468 10.72 -18.17 -17.86
CA ILE A 468 9.81 -18.98 -17.06
C ILE A 468 9.77 -20.43 -17.56
N ALA A 469 9.86 -20.65 -18.88
CA ALA A 469 9.94 -21.97 -19.47
C ALA A 469 11.25 -22.70 -19.13
N GLU A 470 12.35 -21.95 -18.94
CA GLU A 470 13.66 -22.51 -18.54
C GLU A 470 13.75 -22.81 -17.03
N ARG A 471 12.96 -22.10 -16.19
CA ARG A 471 12.96 -22.26 -14.73
C ARG A 471 11.89 -23.21 -14.20
N GLY A 472 11.05 -23.72 -15.02
CA GLY A 472 10.00 -24.74 -14.74
C GLY A 472 10.44 -26.11 -15.15
#